data_522664f0160b55704df556ba9aaccebe
#
_entry.id   522664f0160b55704df556ba9aaccebe
#
_cell.length_a   1.000
_cell.length_b   1.000
_cell.length_c   1.000
_cell.angle_alpha   90.00
_cell.angle_beta   90.00
_cell.angle_gamma   90.00
#
_symmetry.space_group_name_H-M   'P 1'
#
loop_
_entity.id
_entity.type
_entity.pdbx_description
1 polymer ?
#
loop_
_entity_poly.entity_id
_entity_poly.type
_entity_poly.pdbx_seq_one_letter_code
_entity_poly.pdbx_strand_id
1 'polypeptide(L)'
;MRNFEYFTPTRVIFGKDTHLKIGTVLKEQNCRKVLIHYGSHSAVSSGLMDEIRSSLDEAGISYVTLGGVVPNPRLSKVREGIELCRKEQVDFLLAVGGGSVIDSCKAIGYGLANPDTDVWNFFLRTETPKACLPVGVILTIAASGSEMSGSCVITNEEGWLKRSSARNDLCRPRFAILNPRLTYTLPQYQTESGCVDILMHTIERYFVNIETMEITDSISESLMQTVIYNSRILMKETDNYTARAEIMWAGSLSHNGLTGCGTGGGDWACHQLEHELGGTYDVAHGAGLAALWGSWARYVYDANPERFAQFAVNIFDIPCSTDFNKTALAGIEAMEDYFRSIQMPTSLHELGLDLTEKEIHDLAFKCSFEDTRTIGVFKQLNMKDMEKIYLAAR
;
A
#
# COMPACT_ATOMS: atom_id res chain seq x y z
N MET A 1 24.45 10.63 -1.85
CA MET A 1 23.80 9.61 -0.96
C MET A 1 23.46 10.25 0.38
N ARG A 2 22.18 10.21 0.80
CA ARG A 2 21.76 10.65 2.14
C ARG A 2 21.99 9.55 3.17
N ASN A 3 22.25 9.93 4.42
CA ASN A 3 22.30 8.96 5.52
C ASN A 3 20.95 8.28 5.68
N PHE A 4 20.96 6.99 5.98
CA PHE A 4 19.74 6.22 6.23
C PHE A 4 19.98 5.15 7.29
N GLU A 5 18.89 4.71 7.91
CA GLU A 5 18.81 3.52 8.75
C GLU A 5 17.83 2.55 8.08
N TYR A 6 18.21 1.29 7.97
CA TYR A 6 17.36 0.23 7.43
C TYR A 6 17.08 -0.83 8.49
N PHE A 7 15.82 -0.93 8.85
CA PHE A 7 15.34 -1.89 9.85
C PHE A 7 14.03 -2.51 9.39
N THR A 8 13.99 -3.85 9.24
CA THR A 8 12.83 -4.60 8.80
C THR A 8 12.70 -5.90 9.59
N PRO A 9 12.18 -5.84 10.82
CA PRO A 9 12.18 -6.98 11.76
C PRO A 9 11.13 -8.05 11.47
N THR A 10 10.24 -7.86 10.51
CA THR A 10 9.17 -8.79 10.20
C THR A 10 9.72 -10.12 9.71
N ARG A 11 9.41 -11.22 10.40
CA ARG A 11 9.73 -12.57 9.95
C ARG A 11 8.81 -12.96 8.81
N VAL A 12 9.36 -13.23 7.64
CA VAL A 12 8.60 -13.71 6.47
C VAL A 12 8.60 -15.23 6.44
N ILE A 13 7.41 -15.83 6.28
CA ILE A 13 7.20 -17.27 6.14
C ILE A 13 6.52 -17.47 4.78
N PHE A 14 7.33 -17.77 3.77
CA PHE A 14 6.91 -17.77 2.37
C PHE A 14 6.75 -19.20 1.82
N GLY A 15 5.70 -19.44 1.04
CA GLY A 15 5.54 -20.69 0.28
C GLY A 15 4.17 -21.33 0.43
N LYS A 16 3.99 -22.43 -0.29
CA LYS A 16 2.74 -23.21 -0.30
C LYS A 16 2.39 -23.69 1.10
N ASP A 17 1.11 -23.56 1.46
CA ASP A 17 0.50 -24.09 2.68
C ASP A 17 1.14 -23.62 4.00
N THR A 18 1.95 -22.52 3.94
CA THR A 18 2.62 -21.96 5.13
C THR A 18 1.64 -21.41 6.17
N HIS A 19 0.44 -21.01 5.78
CA HIS A 19 -0.61 -20.53 6.68
C HIS A 19 -1.13 -21.60 7.64
N LEU A 20 -0.99 -22.89 7.30
CA LEU A 20 -1.34 -24.00 8.19
C LEU A 20 -0.48 -24.07 9.46
N LYS A 21 0.67 -23.37 9.47
CA LYS A 21 1.58 -23.28 10.62
C LYS A 21 1.19 -22.18 11.62
N ILE A 22 0.06 -21.47 11.42
CA ILE A 22 -0.27 -20.26 12.19
C ILE A 22 -0.33 -20.53 13.70
N GLY A 23 -0.88 -21.65 14.13
CA GLY A 23 -0.93 -22.02 15.55
C GLY A 23 0.47 -22.15 16.18
N THR A 24 1.41 -22.79 15.48
CA THR A 24 2.81 -22.89 15.91
C THR A 24 3.48 -21.51 15.96
N VAL A 25 3.28 -20.69 14.93
CA VAL A 25 3.89 -19.35 14.85
C VAL A 25 3.38 -18.44 15.98
N LEU A 26 2.09 -18.51 16.32
CA LEU A 26 1.53 -17.73 17.43
C LEU A 26 2.01 -18.23 18.81
N LYS A 27 2.23 -19.55 18.97
CA LYS A 27 2.88 -20.09 20.18
C LYS A 27 4.29 -19.52 20.39
N GLU A 28 5.07 -19.43 19.32
CA GLU A 28 6.41 -18.82 19.35
C GLU A 28 6.35 -17.31 19.76
N GLN A 29 5.21 -16.66 19.54
CA GLN A 29 4.96 -15.28 19.99
C GLN A 29 4.40 -15.19 21.42
N ASN A 30 4.26 -16.29 22.13
CA ASN A 30 3.61 -16.40 23.45
C ASN A 30 2.17 -15.89 23.46
N CYS A 31 1.44 -16.00 22.34
CA CYS A 31 0.05 -15.62 22.21
C CYS A 31 -0.85 -16.60 23.00
N ARG A 32 -1.76 -16.06 23.78
CA ARG A 32 -2.78 -16.83 24.53
C ARG A 32 -4.16 -16.66 23.91
N LYS A 33 -4.50 -15.44 23.49
CA LYS A 33 -5.78 -15.12 22.87
C LYS A 33 -5.60 -14.13 21.72
N VAL A 34 -5.95 -14.55 20.51
CA VAL A 34 -5.79 -13.76 19.29
C VAL A 34 -7.12 -13.20 18.78
N LEU A 35 -7.11 -11.95 18.30
CA LEU A 35 -8.16 -11.46 17.39
C LEU A 35 -7.82 -11.90 15.97
N ILE A 36 -8.71 -12.66 15.31
CA ILE A 36 -8.66 -12.90 13.86
C ILE A 36 -9.49 -11.79 13.20
N HIS A 37 -8.81 -10.85 12.55
CA HIS A 37 -9.44 -9.73 11.85
C HIS A 37 -9.35 -9.93 10.33
N TYR A 38 -10.50 -9.79 9.63
CA TYR A 38 -10.58 -10.15 8.21
C TYR A 38 -11.59 -9.29 7.45
N GLY A 39 -11.56 -9.38 6.11
CA GLY A 39 -12.52 -8.72 5.22
C GLY A 39 -13.93 -9.33 5.31
N SER A 40 -14.73 -9.18 4.25
CA SER A 40 -16.14 -9.61 4.30
C SER A 40 -16.33 -11.09 4.00
N HIS A 41 -16.10 -11.54 2.77
CA HIS A 41 -16.54 -12.87 2.32
C HIS A 41 -15.40 -13.81 1.88
N SER A 42 -14.35 -13.32 1.26
CA SER A 42 -13.36 -14.14 0.57
C SER A 42 -12.63 -15.13 1.47
N ALA A 43 -12.17 -14.70 2.65
CA ALA A 43 -11.47 -15.56 3.60
C ALA A 43 -12.38 -16.65 4.19
N VAL A 44 -13.69 -16.38 4.31
CA VAL A 44 -14.67 -17.36 4.81
C VAL A 44 -15.06 -18.35 3.70
N SER A 45 -15.40 -17.85 2.51
CA SER A 45 -15.87 -18.69 1.40
C SER A 45 -14.79 -19.59 0.81
N SER A 46 -13.51 -19.23 0.97
CA SER A 46 -12.38 -20.05 0.53
C SER A 46 -12.02 -21.21 1.46
N GLY A 47 -12.62 -21.28 2.65
CA GLY A 47 -12.24 -22.24 3.69
C GLY A 47 -11.02 -21.83 4.54
N LEU A 48 -10.33 -20.74 4.18
CA LEU A 48 -9.12 -20.28 4.90
C LEU A 48 -9.37 -20.06 6.40
N MET A 49 -10.54 -19.52 6.76
CA MET A 49 -10.88 -19.29 8.17
C MET A 49 -10.99 -20.59 8.98
N ASP A 50 -11.47 -21.66 8.37
CA ASP A 50 -11.60 -22.95 9.05
C ASP A 50 -10.24 -23.64 9.22
N GLU A 51 -9.36 -23.53 8.23
CA GLU A 51 -7.95 -23.96 8.33
C GLU A 51 -7.20 -23.22 9.44
N ILE A 52 -7.38 -21.90 9.54
CA ILE A 52 -6.78 -21.09 10.61
C ILE A 52 -7.31 -21.53 11.98
N ARG A 53 -8.64 -21.67 12.14
CA ARG A 53 -9.25 -22.09 13.41
C ARG A 53 -8.77 -23.47 13.83
N SER A 54 -8.73 -24.45 12.91
CA SER A 54 -8.22 -25.79 13.20
C SER A 54 -6.76 -25.74 13.71
N SER A 55 -5.90 -24.95 13.06
CA SER A 55 -4.51 -24.79 13.48
C SER A 55 -4.37 -24.13 14.87
N LEU A 56 -5.27 -23.19 15.21
CA LEU A 56 -5.31 -22.54 16.54
C LEU A 56 -5.83 -23.49 17.61
N ASP A 57 -6.87 -24.26 17.33
CA ASP A 57 -7.45 -25.26 18.23
C ASP A 57 -6.42 -26.36 18.57
N GLU A 58 -5.71 -26.89 17.59
CA GLU A 58 -4.60 -27.83 17.77
C GLU A 58 -3.46 -27.23 18.61
N ALA A 59 -3.24 -25.91 18.46
CA ALA A 59 -2.25 -25.20 19.24
C ALA A 59 -2.73 -24.82 20.65
N GLY A 60 -4.02 -24.97 20.97
CA GLY A 60 -4.60 -24.55 22.25
C GLY A 60 -4.63 -23.04 22.44
N ILE A 61 -4.73 -22.26 21.36
CA ILE A 61 -4.79 -20.79 21.38
C ILE A 61 -6.26 -20.37 21.27
N SER A 62 -6.74 -19.60 22.24
CA SER A 62 -8.09 -19.03 22.20
C SER A 62 -8.17 -17.90 21.16
N TYR A 63 -9.33 -17.72 20.54
CA TYR A 63 -9.52 -16.66 19.56
C TYR A 63 -10.89 -16.02 19.63
N VAL A 64 -10.97 -14.78 19.15
CA VAL A 64 -12.21 -14.08 18.78
C VAL A 64 -12.09 -13.61 17.34
N THR A 65 -13.20 -13.36 16.68
CA THR A 65 -13.21 -12.97 15.26
C THR A 65 -13.91 -11.63 15.08
N LEU A 66 -13.35 -10.79 14.18
CA LEU A 66 -13.97 -9.55 13.75
C LEU A 66 -13.80 -9.43 12.23
N GLY A 67 -14.89 -9.66 11.49
CA GLY A 67 -14.92 -9.47 10.03
C GLY A 67 -15.49 -8.13 9.61
N GLY A 68 -15.61 -7.95 8.30
CA GLY A 68 -16.29 -6.81 7.70
C GLY A 68 -15.39 -5.60 7.44
N VAL A 69 -14.05 -5.80 7.34
CA VAL A 69 -13.17 -4.76 6.84
C VAL A 69 -13.43 -4.56 5.34
N VAL A 70 -13.65 -3.32 4.97
CA VAL A 70 -13.81 -2.89 3.57
C VAL A 70 -12.53 -2.23 3.04
N PRO A 71 -12.35 -2.08 1.72
CA PRO A 71 -11.31 -1.20 1.17
C PRO A 71 -11.36 0.19 1.81
N ASN A 72 -10.22 0.87 1.91
CA ASN A 72 -10.11 2.14 2.66
C ASN A 72 -10.64 2.01 4.10
N PRO A 73 -9.95 1.26 4.99
CA PRO A 73 -10.51 0.75 6.26
C PRO A 73 -11.03 1.86 7.15
N ARG A 74 -12.20 1.63 7.75
CA ARG A 74 -12.98 2.65 8.47
C ARG A 74 -12.57 2.78 9.94
N LEU A 75 -12.56 4.01 10.45
CA LEU A 75 -12.29 4.31 11.85
C LEU A 75 -13.31 3.67 12.80
N SER A 76 -14.58 3.62 12.40
CA SER A 76 -15.64 2.96 13.18
C SER A 76 -15.32 1.47 13.42
N LYS A 77 -14.82 0.75 12.39
CA LYS A 77 -14.40 -0.66 12.52
C LYS A 77 -13.19 -0.84 13.42
N VAL A 78 -12.25 0.10 13.38
CA VAL A 78 -11.10 0.12 14.30
C VAL A 78 -11.55 0.28 15.76
N ARG A 79 -12.47 1.22 16.03
CA ARG A 79 -13.02 1.43 17.38
C ARG A 79 -13.78 0.20 17.88
N GLU A 80 -14.60 -0.43 17.04
CA GLU A 80 -15.26 -1.72 17.34
C GLU A 80 -14.25 -2.80 17.74
N GLY A 81 -13.13 -2.90 16.99
CA GLY A 81 -12.06 -3.85 17.28
C GLY A 81 -11.36 -3.58 18.61
N ILE A 82 -11.12 -2.31 18.93
CA ILE A 82 -10.53 -1.91 20.22
C ILE A 82 -11.44 -2.33 21.39
N GLU A 83 -12.74 -2.05 21.30
CA GLU A 83 -13.71 -2.41 22.34
C GLU A 83 -13.82 -3.92 22.51
N LEU A 84 -13.92 -4.67 21.41
CA LEU A 84 -13.95 -6.13 21.43
C LEU A 84 -12.70 -6.71 22.10
N CYS A 85 -11.51 -6.26 21.70
CA CYS A 85 -10.26 -6.76 22.24
C CYS A 85 -10.07 -6.46 23.72
N ARG A 86 -10.51 -5.29 24.19
CA ARG A 86 -10.50 -4.93 25.63
C ARG A 86 -11.41 -5.86 26.44
N LYS A 87 -12.64 -6.07 25.96
CA LYS A 87 -13.62 -6.95 26.61
C LYS A 87 -13.11 -8.39 26.70
N GLU A 88 -12.52 -8.88 25.62
CA GLU A 88 -12.07 -10.26 25.47
C GLU A 88 -10.63 -10.51 25.94
N GLN A 89 -9.92 -9.48 26.40
CA GLN A 89 -8.53 -9.56 26.85
C GLN A 89 -7.59 -10.19 25.82
N VAL A 90 -7.71 -9.75 24.57
CA VAL A 90 -6.85 -10.16 23.46
C VAL A 90 -5.42 -9.66 23.66
N ASP A 91 -4.41 -10.52 23.41
CA ASP A 91 -3.00 -10.20 23.57
C ASP A 91 -2.22 -10.22 22.23
N PHE A 92 -2.87 -10.60 21.12
CA PHE A 92 -2.27 -10.59 19.77
C PHE A 92 -3.32 -10.32 18.68
N LEU A 93 -2.93 -9.68 17.59
CA LEU A 93 -3.79 -9.35 16.45
C LEU A 93 -3.31 -10.12 15.23
N LEU A 94 -4.19 -10.88 14.58
CA LEU A 94 -3.93 -11.60 13.33
C LEU A 94 -4.78 -11.00 12.22
N ALA A 95 -4.12 -10.31 11.28
CA ALA A 95 -4.74 -9.82 10.06
C ALA A 95 -4.79 -10.95 9.01
N VAL A 96 -5.98 -11.32 8.57
CA VAL A 96 -6.20 -12.28 7.47
C VAL A 96 -6.80 -11.52 6.30
N GLY A 97 -5.93 -11.04 5.39
CA GLY A 97 -6.39 -10.16 4.32
C GLY A 97 -5.28 -9.40 3.61
N GLY A 98 -5.65 -8.32 2.95
CA GLY A 98 -4.74 -7.36 2.32
C GLY A 98 -4.47 -6.13 3.20
N GLY A 99 -3.93 -5.08 2.59
CA GLY A 99 -3.51 -3.84 3.26
C GLY A 99 -4.56 -3.22 4.17
N SER A 100 -5.82 -3.17 3.74
CA SER A 100 -6.92 -2.60 4.56
C SER A 100 -7.12 -3.34 5.88
N VAL A 101 -7.05 -4.68 5.86
CA VAL A 101 -7.18 -5.50 7.08
C VAL A 101 -5.97 -5.33 7.97
N ILE A 102 -4.78 -5.28 7.38
CA ILE A 102 -3.51 -5.10 8.11
C ILE A 102 -3.49 -3.73 8.79
N ASP A 103 -3.86 -2.68 8.07
CA ASP A 103 -3.88 -1.31 8.60
C ASP A 103 -4.94 -1.14 9.69
N SER A 104 -6.11 -1.77 9.54
CA SER A 104 -7.12 -1.84 10.61
C SER A 104 -6.56 -2.53 11.86
N CYS A 105 -5.85 -3.67 11.72
CA CYS A 105 -5.17 -4.33 12.84
C CYS A 105 -4.13 -3.44 13.52
N LYS A 106 -3.29 -2.76 12.74
CA LYS A 106 -2.29 -1.83 13.29
C LYS A 106 -2.93 -0.70 14.09
N ALA A 107 -4.00 -0.12 13.55
CA ALA A 107 -4.75 0.93 14.24
C ALA A 107 -5.41 0.42 15.53
N ILE A 108 -6.00 -0.79 15.52
CA ILE A 108 -6.50 -1.46 16.72
C ILE A 108 -5.36 -1.64 17.73
N GLY A 109 -4.20 -2.10 17.26
CA GLY A 109 -3.01 -2.29 18.10
C GLY A 109 -2.53 -1.01 18.78
N TYR A 110 -2.57 0.12 18.06
CA TYR A 110 -2.29 1.44 18.65
C TYR A 110 -3.29 1.82 19.73
N GLY A 111 -4.62 1.70 19.43
CA GLY A 111 -5.66 2.09 20.39
C GLY A 111 -5.70 1.22 21.65
N LEU A 112 -5.32 -0.07 21.55
CA LEU A 112 -5.22 -0.96 22.71
C LEU A 112 -4.04 -0.62 23.61
N ALA A 113 -2.88 -0.30 23.02
CA ALA A 113 -1.66 -0.04 23.76
C ALA A 113 -1.57 1.41 24.31
N ASN A 114 -2.47 2.31 23.88
CA ASN A 114 -2.53 3.71 24.33
C ASN A 114 -3.97 4.06 24.76
N PRO A 115 -4.45 3.53 25.90
CA PRO A 115 -5.87 3.59 26.29
C PRO A 115 -6.42 4.99 26.56
N ASP A 116 -5.55 5.94 26.89
CA ASP A 116 -5.91 7.32 27.26
C ASP A 116 -5.98 8.27 26.03
N THR A 117 -5.69 7.76 24.81
CA THR A 117 -5.65 8.56 23.59
C THR A 117 -6.65 8.01 22.58
N ASP A 118 -7.47 8.87 21.98
CA ASP A 118 -8.28 8.45 20.82
C ASP A 118 -7.35 8.06 19.66
N VAL A 119 -7.60 6.91 19.07
CA VAL A 119 -6.74 6.35 18.01
C VAL A 119 -6.63 7.27 16.81
N TRP A 120 -7.66 8.08 16.50
CA TRP A 120 -7.64 9.01 15.39
C TRP A 120 -6.60 10.11 15.53
N ASN A 121 -6.24 10.50 16.78
CA ASN A 121 -5.21 11.51 17.02
C ASN A 121 -3.84 11.13 16.46
N PHE A 122 -3.55 9.82 16.33
CA PHE A 122 -2.32 9.34 15.69
C PHE A 122 -2.33 9.59 14.17
N PHE A 123 -3.50 9.62 13.55
CA PHE A 123 -3.69 9.88 12.11
C PHE A 123 -3.78 11.39 11.81
N LEU A 124 -4.25 12.17 12.74
CA LEU A 124 -4.14 13.63 12.71
C LEU A 124 -2.71 14.10 13.02
N ARG A 125 -1.85 13.21 13.53
CA ARG A 125 -0.48 13.50 13.99
C ARG A 125 -0.41 14.55 15.10
N THR A 126 -1.48 14.70 15.87
CA THR A 126 -1.54 15.51 17.09
C THR A 126 -0.92 14.78 18.28
N GLU A 127 -0.88 13.44 18.20
CA GLU A 127 -0.28 12.56 19.19
C GLU A 127 0.59 11.49 18.50
N THR A 128 1.57 10.96 19.25
CA THR A 128 2.43 9.87 18.77
C THR A 128 2.18 8.62 19.58
N PRO A 129 1.94 7.45 18.96
CA PRO A 129 1.75 6.20 19.69
C PRO A 129 3.03 5.80 20.42
N LYS A 130 2.92 5.41 21.70
CA LYS A 130 4.04 4.98 22.54
C LYS A 130 4.27 3.46 22.49
N ALA A 131 3.25 2.72 22.11
CA ALA A 131 3.27 1.26 21.98
C ALA A 131 2.24 0.78 20.95
N CYS A 132 2.34 -0.47 20.55
CA CYS A 132 1.37 -1.15 19.70
C CYS A 132 1.24 -2.61 20.15
N LEU A 133 0.01 -3.13 20.22
CA LEU A 133 -0.18 -4.56 20.42
C LEU A 133 0.41 -5.33 19.23
N PRO A 134 1.06 -6.50 19.44
CA PRO A 134 1.70 -7.20 18.34
C PRO A 134 0.70 -7.65 17.26
N VAL A 135 1.13 -7.50 16.00
CA VAL A 135 0.36 -7.86 14.80
C VAL A 135 1.10 -8.97 14.05
N GLY A 136 0.37 -9.98 13.58
CA GLY A 136 0.80 -10.95 12.60
C GLY A 136 -0.09 -10.90 11.38
N VAL A 137 0.38 -11.41 10.23
CA VAL A 137 -0.33 -11.33 8.95
C VAL A 137 -0.38 -12.69 8.26
N ILE A 138 -1.54 -13.05 7.74
CA ILE A 138 -1.71 -14.01 6.64
C ILE A 138 -2.20 -13.20 5.44
N LEU A 139 -1.32 -13.03 4.44
CA LEU A 139 -1.57 -12.17 3.29
C LEU A 139 -2.44 -12.89 2.25
N THR A 140 -3.52 -12.25 1.80
CA THR A 140 -4.41 -12.79 0.76
C THR A 140 -4.47 -11.95 -0.51
N ILE A 141 -3.84 -10.78 -0.52
CA ILE A 141 -3.69 -9.91 -1.68
C ILE A 141 -2.34 -9.19 -1.63
N ALA A 142 -1.55 -9.30 -2.69
CA ALA A 142 -0.31 -8.58 -2.86
C ALA A 142 -0.59 -7.18 -3.43
N ALA A 143 -0.28 -6.13 -2.70
CA ALA A 143 -0.48 -4.73 -3.07
C ALA A 143 0.37 -3.82 -2.18
N SER A 144 -0.21 -3.29 -1.10
CA SER A 144 0.34 -2.22 -0.26
C SER A 144 1.66 -2.51 0.45
N GLY A 145 2.11 -3.76 0.56
CA GLY A 145 3.29 -4.12 1.35
C GLY A 145 3.15 -3.84 2.87
N SER A 146 1.91 -3.64 3.35
CA SER A 146 1.65 -3.31 4.75
C SER A 146 2.12 -4.39 5.72
N GLU A 147 2.23 -5.65 5.29
CA GLU A 147 2.74 -6.78 6.07
C GLU A 147 4.21 -6.62 6.50
N MET A 148 4.98 -5.77 5.82
CA MET A 148 6.38 -5.48 6.17
C MET A 148 6.64 -3.99 6.43
N SER A 149 5.61 -3.16 6.51
CA SER A 149 5.72 -1.71 6.60
C SER A 149 5.39 -1.18 8.00
N GLY A 150 6.02 -0.07 8.38
CA GLY A 150 5.68 0.73 9.56
C GLY A 150 4.63 1.82 9.27
N SER A 151 3.93 1.75 8.12
CA SER A 151 2.85 2.66 7.76
C SER A 151 1.49 2.07 8.14
N CYS A 152 0.52 2.93 8.37
CA CYS A 152 -0.86 2.58 8.66
C CYS A 152 -1.78 3.69 8.14
N VAL A 153 -2.78 3.33 7.34
CA VAL A 153 -3.72 4.28 6.72
C VAL A 153 -5.14 3.86 7.06
N ILE A 154 -5.94 4.78 7.61
CA ILE A 154 -7.37 4.55 7.84
C ILE A 154 -8.20 5.74 7.36
N THR A 155 -9.49 5.52 7.18
CA THR A 155 -10.45 6.53 6.75
C THR A 155 -11.41 6.85 7.88
N ASN A 156 -11.48 8.12 8.26
CA ASN A 156 -12.54 8.61 9.12
C ASN A 156 -13.77 8.94 8.28
N GLU A 157 -14.89 8.29 8.59
CA GLU A 157 -16.16 8.51 7.89
C GLU A 157 -16.71 9.93 8.10
N GLU A 158 -16.33 10.60 9.17
CA GLU A 158 -16.60 12.01 9.37
C GLU A 158 -15.68 12.84 8.47
N GLY A 159 -16.25 13.40 7.42
CA GLY A 159 -15.53 14.17 6.39
C GLY A 159 -14.80 13.32 5.34
N TRP A 160 -14.88 12.00 5.42
CA TRP A 160 -14.22 11.08 4.47
C TRP A 160 -12.72 11.36 4.32
N LEU A 161 -12.06 11.45 5.47
CA LEU A 161 -10.65 11.77 5.56
C LEU A 161 -9.78 10.50 5.60
N LYS A 162 -9.12 10.17 4.50
CA LYS A 162 -8.14 9.08 4.42
C LYS A 162 -6.77 9.63 4.84
N ARG A 163 -6.23 9.14 5.95
CA ARG A 163 -5.00 9.68 6.55
C ARG A 163 -4.06 8.57 6.98
N SER A 164 -2.76 8.82 6.81
CA SER A 164 -1.70 7.94 7.31
C SER A 164 -1.18 8.43 8.65
N SER A 165 -0.95 7.52 9.59
CA SER A 165 -0.17 7.79 10.79
C SER A 165 1.28 8.17 10.43
N ALA A 166 2.01 8.79 11.35
CA ALA A 166 3.45 8.90 11.19
C ALA A 166 4.06 7.49 11.12
N ARG A 167 5.01 7.29 10.20
CA ARG A 167 5.71 6.01 10.06
C ARG A 167 6.35 5.64 11.40
N ASN A 168 6.06 4.43 11.88
CA ASN A 168 6.53 3.97 13.18
C ASN A 168 6.75 2.45 13.15
N ASP A 169 7.91 1.98 13.61
CA ASP A 169 8.24 0.55 13.62
C ASP A 169 7.47 -0.24 14.71
N LEU A 170 6.81 0.44 15.64
CA LEU A 170 5.97 -0.21 16.67
C LEU A 170 4.83 -1.06 16.07
N CYS A 171 4.24 -0.63 14.94
CA CYS A 171 3.16 -1.35 14.28
C CYS A 171 3.61 -2.33 13.20
N ARG A 172 4.93 -2.45 12.94
CA ARG A 172 5.40 -3.46 12.00
C ARG A 172 4.98 -4.85 12.45
N PRO A 173 4.36 -5.65 11.56
CA PRO A 173 3.99 -7.01 11.90
C PRO A 173 5.18 -7.84 12.38
N ARG A 174 4.96 -8.67 13.39
CA ARG A 174 5.97 -9.59 13.93
C ARG A 174 6.34 -10.67 12.93
N PHE A 175 5.34 -11.11 12.17
CA PHE A 175 5.50 -12.04 11.07
C PHE A 175 4.51 -11.78 9.95
N ALA A 176 4.87 -12.22 8.75
CA ALA A 176 4.01 -12.25 7.57
C ALA A 176 4.07 -13.65 6.95
N ILE A 177 2.92 -14.31 6.88
CA ILE A 177 2.75 -15.59 6.17
C ILE A 177 2.28 -15.28 4.76
N LEU A 178 3.10 -15.66 3.78
CA LEU A 178 2.96 -15.36 2.36
C LEU A 178 2.79 -16.67 1.57
N ASN A 179 1.54 -17.10 1.37
CA ASN A 179 1.22 -18.22 0.49
C ASN A 179 0.60 -17.70 -0.82
N PRO A 180 1.33 -17.73 -1.96
CA PRO A 180 0.83 -17.22 -3.23
C PRO A 180 -0.51 -17.84 -3.67
N ARG A 181 -0.81 -19.09 -3.28
CA ARG A 181 -2.08 -19.77 -3.61
C ARG A 181 -3.30 -19.06 -3.03
N LEU A 182 -3.15 -18.34 -1.91
CA LEU A 182 -4.26 -17.58 -1.31
C LEU A 182 -4.72 -16.40 -2.18
N THR A 183 -3.96 -16.05 -3.21
CA THR A 183 -4.31 -14.99 -4.16
C THR A 183 -4.99 -15.49 -5.44
N TYR A 184 -5.15 -16.80 -5.65
CA TYR A 184 -5.71 -17.38 -6.88
C TYR A 184 -7.16 -16.98 -7.14
N THR A 185 -7.93 -16.75 -6.10
CA THR A 185 -9.36 -16.40 -6.18
C THR A 185 -9.62 -14.90 -6.30
N LEU A 186 -8.56 -14.08 -6.35
CA LEU A 186 -8.72 -12.64 -6.52
C LEU A 186 -9.29 -12.31 -7.90
N PRO A 187 -10.28 -11.42 -7.98
CA PRO A 187 -10.68 -10.82 -9.25
C PRO A 187 -9.47 -10.19 -9.95
N GLN A 188 -9.44 -10.29 -11.28
CA GLN A 188 -8.35 -9.76 -12.09
C GLN A 188 -8.09 -8.28 -11.81
N TYR A 189 -9.15 -7.47 -11.78
CA TYR A 189 -9.06 -6.04 -11.45
C TYR A 189 -8.33 -5.76 -10.12
N GLN A 190 -8.57 -6.58 -9.09
CA GLN A 190 -7.87 -6.41 -7.79
C GLN A 190 -6.41 -6.85 -7.88
N THR A 191 -6.10 -7.88 -8.66
CA THR A 191 -4.73 -8.32 -8.91
C THR A 191 -3.93 -7.21 -9.60
N GLU A 192 -4.47 -6.63 -10.68
CA GLU A 192 -3.78 -5.62 -11.46
C GLU A 192 -3.67 -4.29 -10.69
N SER A 193 -4.74 -3.89 -9.99
CA SER A 193 -4.69 -2.76 -9.06
C SER A 193 -3.60 -2.95 -7.98
N GLY A 194 -3.44 -4.17 -7.47
CA GLY A 194 -2.36 -4.51 -6.55
C GLY A 194 -0.97 -4.37 -7.18
N CYS A 195 -0.80 -4.81 -8.43
CA CYS A 195 0.46 -4.65 -9.17
C CYS A 195 0.83 -3.17 -9.37
N VAL A 196 -0.16 -2.33 -9.69
CA VAL A 196 0.05 -0.87 -9.77
C VAL A 196 0.50 -0.31 -8.43
N ASP A 197 -0.15 -0.67 -7.33
CA ASP A 197 0.19 -0.18 -5.98
C ASP A 197 1.65 -0.55 -5.61
N ILE A 198 2.08 -1.79 -5.90
CA ILE A 198 3.47 -2.24 -5.72
C ILE A 198 4.45 -1.37 -6.53
N LEU A 199 4.15 -1.11 -7.79
CA LEU A 199 4.96 -0.25 -8.65
C LEU A 199 5.02 1.17 -8.08
N MET A 200 3.88 1.74 -7.71
CA MET A 200 3.80 3.10 -7.22
C MET A 200 4.56 3.30 -5.91
N HIS A 201 4.55 2.33 -5.01
CA HIS A 201 5.40 2.39 -3.82
C HIS A 201 6.90 2.45 -4.14
N THR A 202 7.34 1.78 -5.21
CA THR A 202 8.72 1.83 -5.68
C THR A 202 9.01 3.13 -6.43
N ILE A 203 8.13 3.53 -7.34
CA ILE A 203 8.19 4.75 -8.14
C ILE A 203 8.28 6.00 -7.27
N GLU A 204 7.47 6.11 -6.23
CA GLU A 204 7.48 7.25 -5.31
C GLU A 204 8.81 7.40 -4.55
N ARG A 205 9.54 6.30 -4.36
CA ARG A 205 10.89 6.33 -3.77
C ARG A 205 11.99 6.51 -4.82
N TYR A 206 11.74 6.11 -6.06
CA TYR A 206 12.64 6.26 -7.17
C TYR A 206 12.69 7.72 -7.67
N PHE A 207 11.53 8.36 -7.87
CA PHE A 207 11.46 9.74 -8.31
C PHE A 207 11.71 10.71 -7.16
N VAL A 208 12.99 10.95 -6.90
CA VAL A 208 13.46 11.96 -5.95
C VAL A 208 14.49 12.84 -6.65
N ASN A 209 14.43 14.16 -6.38
CA ASN A 209 15.33 15.14 -7.01
C ASN A 209 16.58 15.36 -6.13
N ILE A 210 17.33 14.28 -5.92
CA ILE A 210 18.58 14.26 -5.16
C ILE A 210 19.59 13.37 -5.89
N GLU A 211 20.85 13.39 -5.42
CA GLU A 211 21.85 12.40 -5.84
C GLU A 211 21.31 10.96 -5.59
N THR A 212 21.38 10.15 -6.63
CA THR A 212 20.88 8.77 -6.61
C THR A 212 21.89 7.81 -5.99
N MET A 213 21.37 6.66 -5.54
CA MET A 213 22.19 5.53 -5.10
C MET A 213 22.08 4.42 -6.14
N GLU A 214 23.16 4.12 -6.82
CA GLU A 214 23.22 3.14 -7.89
C GLU A 214 22.62 1.78 -7.47
N ILE A 215 22.98 1.25 -6.30
CA ILE A 215 22.45 -0.03 -5.82
C ILE A 215 20.95 0.05 -5.50
N THR A 216 20.48 1.14 -4.89
CA THR A 216 19.05 1.32 -4.56
C THR A 216 18.22 1.51 -5.83
N ASP A 217 18.74 2.23 -6.80
CA ASP A 217 18.12 2.40 -8.11
C ASP A 217 18.02 1.06 -8.85
N SER A 218 19.10 0.28 -8.92
CA SER A 218 19.13 -1.04 -9.56
C SER A 218 18.15 -2.03 -8.92
N ILE A 219 18.03 -2.03 -7.59
CA ILE A 219 17.03 -2.83 -6.88
C ILE A 219 15.61 -2.39 -7.25
N SER A 220 15.35 -1.09 -7.28
CA SER A 220 14.05 -0.53 -7.61
C SER A 220 13.66 -0.81 -9.07
N GLU A 221 14.61 -0.65 -9.98
CA GLU A 221 14.44 -0.92 -11.41
C GLU A 221 14.14 -2.40 -11.67
N SER A 222 14.90 -3.32 -11.09
CA SER A 222 14.67 -4.76 -11.19
C SER A 222 13.32 -5.18 -10.60
N LEU A 223 12.90 -4.56 -9.47
CA LEU A 223 11.60 -4.82 -8.86
C LEU A 223 10.48 -4.37 -9.79
N MET A 224 10.57 -3.16 -10.37
CA MET A 224 9.56 -2.65 -11.30
C MET A 224 9.45 -3.52 -12.54
N GLN A 225 10.57 -3.90 -13.17
CA GLN A 225 10.60 -4.82 -14.32
C GLN A 225 9.96 -6.17 -13.99
N THR A 226 10.26 -6.74 -12.81
CA THR A 226 9.68 -8.02 -12.34
C THR A 226 8.16 -7.92 -12.22
N VAL A 227 7.64 -6.82 -11.65
CA VAL A 227 6.19 -6.61 -11.52
C VAL A 227 5.53 -6.44 -12.89
N ILE A 228 6.08 -5.61 -13.77
CA ILE A 228 5.57 -5.39 -15.14
C ILE A 228 5.53 -6.70 -15.93
N TYR A 229 6.55 -7.54 -15.84
CA TYR A 229 6.60 -8.82 -16.54
C TYR A 229 5.56 -9.81 -15.99
N ASN A 230 5.51 -10.00 -14.68
CA ASN A 230 4.65 -11.01 -14.06
C ASN A 230 3.17 -10.62 -14.05
N SER A 231 2.82 -9.32 -13.96
CA SER A 231 1.43 -8.87 -14.08
C SER A 231 0.86 -9.22 -15.46
N ARG A 232 1.64 -9.06 -16.54
CA ARG A 232 1.24 -9.46 -17.89
C ARG A 232 1.02 -10.97 -18.06
N ILE A 233 1.74 -11.80 -17.29
CA ILE A 233 1.48 -13.25 -17.22
C ILE A 233 0.12 -13.47 -16.54
N LEU A 234 -0.14 -12.80 -15.42
CA LEU A 234 -1.38 -12.95 -14.65
C LEU A 234 -2.63 -12.48 -15.40
N MET A 235 -2.48 -11.60 -16.41
CA MET A 235 -3.58 -11.26 -17.32
C MET A 235 -4.10 -12.47 -18.11
N LYS A 236 -3.28 -13.50 -18.30
CA LYS A 236 -3.61 -14.69 -19.11
C LYS A 236 -3.74 -15.95 -18.27
N GLU A 237 -2.95 -16.05 -17.22
CA GLU A 237 -2.79 -17.22 -16.35
C GLU A 237 -2.98 -16.78 -14.90
N THR A 238 -4.23 -16.57 -14.50
CA THR A 238 -4.57 -15.99 -13.19
C THR A 238 -4.10 -16.80 -11.99
N ASP A 239 -3.85 -18.09 -12.16
CA ASP A 239 -3.39 -19.06 -11.15
C ASP A 239 -1.91 -19.49 -11.35
N ASN A 240 -1.14 -18.77 -12.17
CA ASN A 240 0.29 -19.03 -12.33
C ASN A 240 1.03 -18.79 -11.02
N TYR A 241 1.46 -19.88 -10.37
CA TYR A 241 2.09 -19.82 -9.06
C TYR A 241 3.34 -18.96 -9.04
N THR A 242 4.20 -19.09 -10.06
CA THR A 242 5.46 -18.35 -10.12
C THR A 242 5.20 -16.85 -10.22
N ALA A 243 4.31 -16.43 -11.13
CA ALA A 243 3.97 -15.02 -11.25
C ALA A 243 3.31 -14.46 -9.99
N ARG A 244 2.41 -15.21 -9.34
CA ARG A 244 1.82 -14.82 -8.04
C ARG A 244 2.89 -14.71 -6.94
N ALA A 245 3.86 -15.61 -6.93
CA ALA A 245 4.96 -15.62 -5.97
C ALA A 245 5.87 -14.40 -6.14
N GLU A 246 6.26 -14.08 -7.37
CA GLU A 246 7.08 -12.90 -7.67
C GLU A 246 6.35 -11.60 -7.30
N ILE A 247 5.08 -11.44 -7.68
CA ILE A 247 4.27 -10.28 -7.32
C ILE A 247 4.11 -10.16 -5.79
N MET A 248 3.86 -11.27 -5.09
CA MET A 248 3.70 -11.25 -3.63
C MET A 248 4.98 -10.82 -2.92
N TRP A 249 6.12 -11.34 -3.36
CA TRP A 249 7.41 -10.96 -2.77
C TRP A 249 7.81 -9.53 -3.14
N ALA A 250 7.61 -9.11 -4.40
CA ALA A 250 7.82 -7.73 -4.83
C ALA A 250 6.98 -6.73 -4.01
N GLY A 251 5.71 -7.08 -3.70
CA GLY A 251 4.85 -6.26 -2.85
C GLY A 251 5.46 -6.00 -1.48
N SER A 252 5.93 -7.04 -0.82
CA SER A 252 6.61 -6.91 0.47
C SER A 252 7.88 -6.06 0.40
N LEU A 253 8.70 -6.23 -0.64
CA LEU A 253 9.94 -5.48 -0.83
C LEU A 253 9.70 -4.02 -1.21
N SER A 254 8.65 -3.72 -1.96
CA SER A 254 8.32 -2.37 -2.41
C SER A 254 8.06 -1.40 -1.24
N HIS A 255 7.58 -1.91 -0.09
CA HIS A 255 7.18 -1.04 1.03
C HIS A 255 7.91 -1.32 2.35
N ASN A 256 8.85 -2.25 2.41
CA ASN A 256 9.62 -2.54 3.63
C ASN A 256 10.71 -1.50 3.95
N GLY A 257 10.95 -0.56 3.05
CA GLY A 257 11.95 0.50 3.17
C GLY A 257 13.21 0.29 2.31
N LEU A 258 13.41 -0.89 1.71
CA LEU A 258 14.60 -1.21 0.93
C LEU A 258 14.79 -0.25 -0.26
N THR A 259 13.75 -0.05 -1.06
CA THR A 259 13.75 0.85 -2.24
C THR A 259 13.85 2.33 -1.89
N GLY A 260 13.82 2.67 -0.60
CA GLY A 260 13.95 4.04 -0.09
C GLY A 260 15.30 4.35 0.57
N CYS A 261 16.21 3.37 0.64
CA CYS A 261 17.52 3.58 1.28
C CYS A 261 18.32 4.67 0.55
N GLY A 262 18.70 5.73 1.28
CA GLY A 262 19.46 6.85 0.75
C GLY A 262 18.68 7.87 -0.08
N THR A 263 17.37 7.65 -0.34
CA THR A 263 16.52 8.54 -1.16
C THR A 263 15.89 9.70 -0.36
N GLY A 264 15.99 9.68 0.95
CA GLY A 264 15.34 10.67 1.82
C GLY A 264 13.85 10.39 2.09
N GLY A 265 13.34 9.21 1.72
CA GLY A 265 12.00 8.73 2.07
C GLY A 265 11.00 8.68 0.92
N GLY A 266 11.26 9.32 -0.21
CA GLY A 266 10.39 9.33 -1.39
C GLY A 266 9.55 10.59 -1.59
N ASP A 267 8.91 10.73 -2.74
CA ASP A 267 8.10 11.88 -3.14
C ASP A 267 6.70 11.89 -2.50
N TRP A 268 5.96 10.81 -2.67
CA TRP A 268 4.61 10.57 -2.14
C TRP A 268 3.49 11.50 -2.64
N ALA A 269 3.75 12.33 -3.64
CA ALA A 269 2.75 13.28 -4.15
C ALA A 269 1.56 12.56 -4.80
N CYS A 270 1.83 11.56 -5.65
CA CYS A 270 0.77 10.81 -6.32
C CYS A 270 -0.12 10.06 -5.32
N HIS A 271 0.47 9.42 -4.30
CA HIS A 271 -0.29 8.77 -3.22
C HIS A 271 -1.15 9.76 -2.43
N GLN A 272 -0.64 10.96 -2.13
CA GLN A 272 -1.41 11.96 -1.38
C GLN A 272 -2.59 12.50 -2.20
N LEU A 273 -2.42 12.67 -3.51
CA LEU A 273 -3.52 13.00 -4.42
C LEU A 273 -4.56 11.86 -4.46
N GLU A 274 -4.11 10.60 -4.59
CA GLU A 274 -5.03 9.45 -4.60
C GLU A 274 -5.79 9.27 -3.29
N HIS A 275 -5.18 9.57 -2.16
CA HIS A 275 -5.87 9.45 -0.86
C HIS A 275 -7.18 10.25 -0.82
N GLU A 276 -7.26 11.39 -1.49
CA GLU A 276 -8.49 12.16 -1.55
C GLU A 276 -9.53 11.53 -2.50
N LEU A 277 -9.09 10.88 -3.60
CA LEU A 277 -9.98 10.09 -4.46
C LEU A 277 -10.51 8.86 -3.72
N GLY A 278 -9.62 8.06 -3.14
CA GLY A 278 -10.00 6.86 -2.40
C GLY A 278 -10.85 7.16 -1.17
N GLY A 279 -10.58 8.28 -0.47
CA GLY A 279 -11.37 8.74 0.66
C GLY A 279 -12.77 9.21 0.28
N THR A 280 -12.89 9.97 -0.82
CA THR A 280 -14.14 10.62 -1.22
C THR A 280 -15.03 9.72 -2.08
N TYR A 281 -14.43 8.97 -3.02
CA TYR A 281 -15.18 8.19 -4.02
C TYR A 281 -15.05 6.67 -3.86
N ASP A 282 -14.30 6.22 -2.85
CA ASP A 282 -14.11 4.80 -2.50
C ASP A 282 -13.54 3.94 -3.65
N VAL A 283 -12.71 4.55 -4.52
CA VAL A 283 -12.08 3.87 -5.65
C VAL A 283 -10.99 2.89 -5.17
N ALA A 284 -10.68 1.89 -5.99
CA ALA A 284 -9.57 0.98 -5.73
C ALA A 284 -8.25 1.74 -5.79
N HIS A 285 -7.42 1.63 -4.74
CA HIS A 285 -6.23 2.44 -4.52
C HIS A 285 -5.26 2.45 -5.71
N GLY A 286 -4.83 1.26 -6.17
CA GLY A 286 -3.91 1.18 -7.30
C GLY A 286 -4.51 1.70 -8.61
N ALA A 287 -5.82 1.53 -8.83
CA ALA A 287 -6.49 2.10 -10.00
C ALA A 287 -6.54 3.64 -9.95
N GLY A 288 -6.80 4.22 -8.77
CA GLY A 288 -6.69 5.67 -8.55
C GLY A 288 -5.28 6.21 -8.78
N LEU A 289 -4.25 5.48 -8.34
CA LEU A 289 -2.85 5.81 -8.60
C LEU A 289 -2.52 5.77 -10.08
N ALA A 290 -2.97 4.73 -10.82
CA ALA A 290 -2.75 4.62 -12.27
C ALA A 290 -3.39 5.79 -13.02
N ALA A 291 -4.62 6.17 -12.66
CA ALA A 291 -5.36 7.26 -13.28
C ALA A 291 -4.70 8.64 -13.11
N LEU A 292 -3.93 8.83 -12.02
CA LEU A 292 -3.29 10.11 -11.70
C LEU A 292 -1.83 10.20 -12.17
N TRP A 293 -1.13 9.05 -12.22
CA TRP A 293 0.33 9.05 -12.37
C TRP A 293 0.82 9.75 -13.64
N GLY A 294 0.20 9.51 -14.79
CA GLY A 294 0.61 10.12 -16.06
C GLY A 294 0.54 11.65 -16.04
N SER A 295 -0.53 12.20 -15.45
CA SER A 295 -0.74 13.64 -15.30
C SER A 295 0.25 14.25 -14.31
N TRP A 296 0.49 13.58 -13.17
CA TRP A 296 1.53 13.97 -12.22
C TRP A 296 2.90 13.97 -12.87
N ALA A 297 3.26 12.88 -13.55
CA ALA A 297 4.58 12.72 -14.18
C ALA A 297 4.86 13.84 -15.22
N ARG A 298 3.87 14.13 -16.09
CA ARG A 298 3.96 15.22 -17.06
C ARG A 298 4.06 16.60 -16.40
N TYR A 299 3.50 16.77 -15.21
CA TYR A 299 3.56 18.04 -14.48
C TYR A 299 4.91 18.29 -13.81
N VAL A 300 5.64 17.21 -13.45
CA VAL A 300 6.85 17.34 -12.63
C VAL A 300 8.15 16.99 -13.38
N TYR A 301 8.11 16.30 -14.53
CA TYR A 301 9.31 15.74 -15.18
C TYR A 301 10.36 16.80 -15.53
N ASP A 302 9.92 18.02 -15.82
CA ASP A 302 10.77 19.16 -16.18
C ASP A 302 11.71 19.60 -15.04
N ALA A 303 11.42 19.23 -13.80
CA ALA A 303 12.30 19.48 -12.66
C ALA A 303 13.61 18.65 -12.71
N ASN A 304 13.56 17.46 -13.33
CA ASN A 304 14.72 16.61 -13.57
C ASN A 304 14.44 15.62 -14.72
N PRO A 305 14.55 16.07 -15.99
CA PRO A 305 14.27 15.21 -17.14
C PRO A 305 15.21 14.00 -17.24
N GLU A 306 16.45 14.11 -16.75
CA GLU A 306 17.44 13.01 -16.75
C GLU A 306 16.95 11.83 -15.91
N ARG A 307 16.30 12.09 -14.76
CA ARG A 307 15.76 11.04 -13.90
C ARG A 307 14.62 10.29 -14.58
N PHE A 308 13.75 10.98 -15.29
CA PHE A 308 12.70 10.35 -16.10
C PHE A 308 13.26 9.64 -17.34
N ALA A 309 14.33 10.16 -17.94
CA ALA A 309 15.02 9.46 -19.02
C ALA A 309 15.70 8.17 -18.52
N GLN A 310 16.32 8.17 -17.35
CA GLN A 310 16.86 6.95 -16.72
C GLN A 310 15.77 5.91 -16.51
N PHE A 311 14.60 6.31 -16.00
CA PHE A 311 13.44 5.43 -15.85
C PHE A 311 13.01 4.83 -17.19
N ALA A 312 12.90 5.64 -18.23
CA ALA A 312 12.51 5.19 -19.58
C ALA A 312 13.48 4.16 -20.16
N VAL A 313 14.78 4.39 -20.01
CA VAL A 313 15.84 3.49 -20.49
C VAL A 313 15.85 2.20 -19.70
N ASN A 314 15.88 2.28 -18.37
CA ASN A 314 16.13 1.13 -17.52
C ASN A 314 14.89 0.25 -17.30
N ILE A 315 13.66 0.81 -17.41
CA ILE A 315 12.43 0.04 -17.20
C ILE A 315 11.81 -0.45 -18.51
N PHE A 316 11.89 0.36 -19.57
CA PHE A 316 11.21 0.09 -20.85
C PHE A 316 12.15 -0.08 -22.04
N ASP A 317 13.46 -0.15 -21.81
CA ASP A 317 14.49 -0.30 -22.86
C ASP A 317 14.38 0.78 -23.97
N ILE A 318 13.88 1.98 -23.62
CA ILE A 318 13.74 3.09 -24.57
C ILE A 318 15.12 3.67 -24.88
N PRO A 319 15.53 3.78 -26.15
CA PRO A 319 16.83 4.37 -26.50
C PRO A 319 16.95 5.80 -25.99
N CYS A 320 18.06 6.10 -25.28
CA CYS A 320 18.31 7.43 -24.78
C CYS A 320 18.59 8.42 -25.94
N SER A 321 17.79 9.47 -26.02
CA SER A 321 18.02 10.58 -26.94
C SER A 321 19.02 11.59 -26.33
N THR A 322 19.66 12.41 -27.18
CA THR A 322 20.43 13.58 -26.72
C THR A 322 19.53 14.62 -26.05
N ASP A 323 18.24 14.61 -26.33
CA ASP A 323 17.23 15.42 -25.66
C ASP A 323 16.53 14.53 -24.59
N PHE A 324 16.90 14.69 -23.34
CA PHE A 324 16.31 13.96 -22.21
C PHE A 324 14.81 14.16 -22.07
N ASN A 325 14.26 15.31 -22.49
CA ASN A 325 12.81 15.54 -22.45
C ASN A 325 12.06 14.57 -23.36
N LYS A 326 12.59 14.27 -24.55
CA LYS A 326 11.98 13.28 -25.45
C LYS A 326 12.00 11.89 -24.83
N THR A 327 13.11 11.48 -24.26
CA THR A 327 13.24 10.17 -23.60
C THR A 327 12.33 10.08 -22.38
N ALA A 328 12.26 11.14 -21.57
CA ALA A 328 11.38 11.23 -20.40
C ALA A 328 9.91 11.07 -20.79
N LEU A 329 9.43 11.82 -21.76
CA LEU A 329 8.04 11.76 -22.23
C LEU A 329 7.69 10.38 -22.83
N ALA A 330 8.61 9.77 -23.58
CA ALA A 330 8.43 8.41 -24.08
C ALA A 330 8.33 7.37 -22.94
N GLY A 331 9.09 7.55 -21.85
CA GLY A 331 8.98 6.70 -20.66
C GLY A 331 7.65 6.87 -19.93
N ILE A 332 7.12 8.09 -19.85
CA ILE A 332 5.80 8.35 -19.27
C ILE A 332 4.71 7.67 -20.12
N GLU A 333 4.76 7.81 -21.45
CA GLU A 333 3.83 7.15 -22.36
C GLU A 333 3.90 5.61 -22.25
N ALA A 334 5.11 5.06 -22.21
CA ALA A 334 5.29 3.60 -22.05
C ALA A 334 4.70 3.05 -20.74
N MET A 335 4.76 3.82 -19.66
CA MET A 335 4.13 3.43 -18.38
C MET A 335 2.60 3.49 -18.45
N GLU A 336 2.02 4.50 -19.10
CA GLU A 336 0.58 4.56 -19.34
C GLU A 336 0.12 3.41 -20.26
N ASP A 337 0.89 3.09 -21.32
CA ASP A 337 0.61 1.94 -22.18
C ASP A 337 0.68 0.62 -21.41
N TYR A 338 1.63 0.52 -20.46
CA TYR A 338 1.65 -0.62 -19.54
C TYR A 338 0.37 -0.69 -18.72
N PHE A 339 -0.08 0.41 -18.08
CA PHE A 339 -1.33 0.43 -17.33
C PHE A 339 -2.53 0.01 -18.18
N ARG A 340 -2.67 0.54 -19.41
CA ARG A 340 -3.71 0.11 -20.35
C ARG A 340 -3.60 -1.38 -20.69
N SER A 341 -2.36 -1.91 -20.84
CA SER A 341 -2.12 -3.33 -21.17
C SER A 341 -2.62 -4.30 -20.09
N ILE A 342 -2.72 -3.84 -18.86
CA ILE A 342 -3.27 -4.57 -17.70
C ILE A 342 -4.66 -4.07 -17.29
N GLN A 343 -5.36 -3.37 -18.19
CA GLN A 343 -6.72 -2.86 -18.00
C GLN A 343 -6.87 -1.89 -16.82
N MET A 344 -5.82 -1.16 -16.48
CA MET A 344 -5.88 -0.11 -15.46
C MET A 344 -6.12 1.26 -16.09
N PRO A 345 -6.93 2.12 -15.45
CA PRO A 345 -7.27 3.43 -15.98
C PRO A 345 -6.06 4.36 -16.01
N THR A 346 -5.99 5.26 -17.01
CA THR A 346 -4.97 6.29 -17.14
C THR A 346 -5.52 7.70 -17.06
N SER A 347 -6.82 7.82 -16.72
CA SER A 347 -7.52 9.08 -16.45
C SER A 347 -8.61 8.89 -15.41
N LEU A 348 -9.13 10.00 -14.85
CA LEU A 348 -10.26 9.97 -13.92
C LEU A 348 -11.54 9.50 -14.63
N HIS A 349 -11.73 9.88 -15.91
CA HIS A 349 -12.84 9.41 -16.70
C HIS A 349 -12.82 7.88 -16.88
N GLU A 350 -11.66 7.30 -17.23
CA GLU A 350 -11.50 5.84 -17.34
C GLU A 350 -11.69 5.13 -15.98
N LEU A 351 -11.39 5.82 -14.87
CA LEU A 351 -11.67 5.34 -13.52
C LEU A 351 -13.17 5.38 -13.16
N GLY A 352 -14.00 6.02 -14.02
CA GLY A 352 -15.44 6.18 -13.83
C GLY A 352 -15.82 7.45 -13.05
N LEU A 353 -14.93 8.44 -13.01
CA LEU A 353 -15.13 9.71 -12.31
C LEU A 353 -15.16 10.87 -13.28
N ASP A 354 -16.36 11.40 -13.54
CA ASP A 354 -16.59 12.63 -14.33
C ASP A 354 -16.69 13.82 -13.38
N LEU A 355 -15.56 14.30 -12.89
CA LEU A 355 -15.51 15.34 -11.86
C LEU A 355 -15.71 16.74 -12.44
N THR A 356 -16.49 17.56 -11.75
CA THR A 356 -16.62 19.00 -12.00
C THR A 356 -15.38 19.76 -11.50
N GLU A 357 -15.17 20.99 -11.98
CA GLU A 357 -14.11 21.86 -11.49
C GLU A 357 -14.21 22.11 -9.97
N LYS A 358 -15.43 22.20 -9.43
CA LYS A 358 -15.64 22.35 -8.00
C LYS A 358 -15.17 21.13 -7.21
N GLU A 359 -15.51 19.91 -7.66
CA GLU A 359 -15.07 18.69 -7.01
C GLU A 359 -13.54 18.54 -7.06
N ILE A 360 -12.91 18.91 -8.17
CA ILE A 360 -11.46 18.97 -8.30
C ILE A 360 -10.83 19.97 -7.32
N HIS A 361 -11.42 21.16 -7.20
CA HIS A 361 -11.01 22.14 -6.20
C HIS A 361 -11.13 21.58 -4.78
N ASP A 362 -12.25 20.94 -4.45
CA ASP A 362 -12.50 20.36 -3.13
C ASP A 362 -11.46 19.24 -2.81
N LEU A 363 -11.08 18.41 -3.79
CA LEU A 363 -10.00 17.42 -3.63
C LEU A 363 -8.65 18.09 -3.35
N ALA A 364 -8.28 19.09 -4.13
CA ALA A 364 -7.02 19.82 -3.95
C ALA A 364 -6.98 20.57 -2.61
N PHE A 365 -8.10 21.15 -2.19
CA PHE A 365 -8.26 21.81 -0.90
C PHE A 365 -8.06 20.84 0.26
N LYS A 366 -8.68 19.65 0.21
CA LYS A 366 -8.46 18.58 1.20
C LYS A 366 -7.01 18.09 1.21
N CYS A 367 -6.44 17.84 0.02
CA CYS A 367 -5.07 17.37 -0.11
C CYS A 367 -4.05 18.37 0.41
N SER A 368 -4.28 19.66 0.23
CA SER A 368 -3.41 20.74 0.73
C SER A 368 -3.66 21.11 2.20
N PHE A 369 -4.56 20.40 2.90
CA PHE A 369 -5.00 20.76 4.25
C PHE A 369 -5.45 22.23 4.32
N GLU A 370 -6.45 22.56 3.51
CA GLU A 370 -7.01 23.92 3.43
C GLU A 370 -5.96 24.96 3.00
N ASP A 371 -5.16 24.62 1.99
CA ASP A 371 -4.07 25.45 1.42
C ASP A 371 -2.96 25.80 2.43
N THR A 372 -2.77 24.94 3.46
CA THR A 372 -1.74 25.17 4.50
C THR A 372 -0.48 24.35 4.29
N ARG A 373 -0.47 23.35 3.37
CA ARG A 373 0.71 22.53 3.09
C ARG A 373 0.98 22.37 1.59
N THR A 374 2.23 22.04 1.28
CA THR A 374 2.65 21.51 -0.03
C THR A 374 2.89 20.00 0.06
N ILE A 375 2.87 19.31 -1.09
CA ILE A 375 3.23 17.90 -1.21
C ILE A 375 4.35 17.73 -2.23
N GLY A 376 5.00 16.55 -2.21
CA GLY A 376 6.07 16.21 -3.14
C GLY A 376 7.46 16.75 -2.74
N VAL A 377 8.49 15.98 -3.09
CA VAL A 377 9.92 16.34 -2.92
C VAL A 377 10.63 16.43 -4.26
N PHE A 378 10.15 15.72 -5.28
CA PHE A 378 10.67 15.82 -6.65
C PHE A 378 10.43 17.22 -7.20
N LYS A 379 9.22 17.70 -7.05
CA LYS A 379 8.78 19.09 -7.27
C LYS A 379 7.75 19.42 -6.20
N GLN A 380 7.96 20.48 -5.44
CA GLN A 380 6.96 20.90 -4.45
C GLN A 380 5.70 21.41 -5.16
N LEU A 381 4.55 20.86 -4.76
CA LEU A 381 3.24 21.14 -5.31
C LEU A 381 2.37 21.86 -4.27
N ASN A 382 1.93 23.06 -4.59
CA ASN A 382 0.91 23.78 -3.82
C ASN A 382 -0.51 23.37 -4.29
N MET A 383 -1.56 23.91 -3.65
CA MET A 383 -2.93 23.57 -3.96
C MET A 383 -3.29 23.79 -5.45
N LYS A 384 -2.81 24.90 -6.07
CA LYS A 384 -3.07 25.18 -7.49
C LYS A 384 -2.38 24.20 -8.44
N ASP A 385 -1.22 23.68 -8.03
CA ASP A 385 -0.52 22.66 -8.79
C ASP A 385 -1.27 21.31 -8.71
N MET A 386 -1.80 20.97 -7.53
CA MET A 386 -2.66 19.80 -7.34
C MET A 386 -3.94 19.87 -8.19
N GLU A 387 -4.60 21.03 -8.23
CA GLU A 387 -5.76 21.27 -9.12
C GLU A 387 -5.42 21.03 -10.59
N LYS A 388 -4.28 21.54 -11.07
CA LYS A 388 -3.86 21.35 -12.46
C LYS A 388 -3.59 19.87 -12.78
N ILE A 389 -3.02 19.11 -11.84
CA ILE A 389 -2.78 17.69 -12.01
C ILE A 389 -4.11 16.94 -12.10
N TYR A 390 -5.08 17.20 -11.22
CA TYR A 390 -6.42 16.61 -11.30
C TYR A 390 -7.15 16.99 -12.58
N LEU A 391 -7.08 18.27 -13.01
CA LEU A 391 -7.67 18.72 -14.26
C LEU A 391 -7.07 18.04 -15.48
N ALA A 392 -5.76 17.81 -15.48
CA ALA A 392 -5.06 17.10 -16.57
C ALA A 392 -5.38 15.59 -16.57
N ALA A 393 -5.76 15.01 -15.44
CA ALA A 393 -6.15 13.62 -15.29
C ALA A 393 -7.64 13.35 -15.63
N ARG A 394 -8.44 14.37 -15.85
CA ARG A 394 -9.89 14.30 -16.13
C ARG A 394 -10.26 13.63 -17.52
#